data_77f1fbf6b9652d750b585c2906ea6c7e
#
_entry.id   77f1fbf6b9652d750b585c2906ea6c7e
#
_cell.length_a   1.000
_cell.length_b   1.000
_cell.length_c   1.000
_cell.angle_alpha   90.00
_cell.angle_beta   90.00
_cell.angle_gamma   90.00
#
_symmetry.space_group_name_H-M   'P 1'
#
loop_
_entity.id
_entity.type
_entity.pdbx_description
1 polymer ?
#
loop_
_entity_poly.entity_id
_entity_poly.type
_entity_poly.pdbx_seq_one_letter_code
_entity_poly.pdbx_strand_id
1 'polypeptide(L)'
;FGVDALRFFLLRTFPFGSDGNFSNELLINTINVDLANDLGNLVSRTVAMAQKYFGEKLSDVQEADEALDAPLIDMVSTLRDRYEAQMDKFAFQNGLGEIFKVIARANKYIDENAPWVLAKDEAQKPRLSRVLYNLLETVRICGGLLAPFMPDTSAEIAKRLGGADMTWDSLNVFGTLDREAATVAGPALFPRIDMEKELKALEELNKPALPPLEIEPYTEENVDFDTFCKNELRAVKVKACQNVKKSDKLLQFTLDDGTGTDRQILSGIAKFYKPEELVGKTLVAIVNLPPRKMMGKESCGMLLSAVHKENGEEKLNLVMLSGTIPAGAKLC
;
A
#
# COMPACT_ATOMS: atom_id res chain seq x y z
N PHE A 1 -5.16 7.43 -4.33
CA PHE A 1 -5.21 7.16 -5.79
C PHE A 1 -6.61 6.78 -6.28
N GLY A 2 -7.54 6.45 -5.39
CA GLY A 2 -8.89 6.02 -5.72
C GLY A 2 -9.03 4.51 -5.94
N VAL A 3 -10.27 4.02 -5.79
CA VAL A 3 -10.57 2.58 -5.87
C VAL A 3 -10.37 2.05 -7.29
N ASP A 4 -10.81 2.79 -8.30
CA ASP A 4 -10.68 2.38 -9.71
C ASP A 4 -9.23 2.20 -10.13
N ALA A 5 -8.34 3.10 -9.71
CA ALA A 5 -6.91 3.00 -10.02
C ALA A 5 -6.26 1.75 -9.40
N LEU A 6 -6.63 1.42 -8.16
CA LEU A 6 -6.14 0.22 -7.50
C LEU A 6 -6.70 -1.07 -8.15
N ARG A 7 -8.00 -1.10 -8.47
CA ARG A 7 -8.63 -2.24 -9.19
C ARG A 7 -7.96 -2.47 -10.54
N PHE A 8 -7.78 -1.40 -11.31
CA PHE A 8 -7.08 -1.47 -12.59
C PHE A 8 -5.66 -2.02 -12.43
N PHE A 9 -4.88 -1.46 -11.50
CA PHE A 9 -3.52 -1.88 -11.24
C PHE A 9 -3.43 -3.39 -10.94
N LEU A 10 -4.24 -3.89 -10.01
CA LEU A 10 -4.23 -5.31 -9.61
C LEU A 10 -4.56 -6.25 -10.78
N LEU A 11 -5.58 -5.90 -11.58
CA LEU A 11 -6.07 -6.73 -12.68
C LEU A 11 -5.25 -6.56 -13.97
N ARG A 12 -4.51 -5.44 -14.09
CA ARG A 12 -3.64 -5.15 -15.23
C ARG A 12 -2.24 -5.72 -15.08
N THR A 13 -1.73 -5.70 -13.84
CA THR A 13 -0.30 -6.00 -13.59
C THR A 13 -0.08 -7.47 -13.26
N PHE A 14 -1.02 -8.10 -12.54
CA PHE A 14 -0.84 -9.46 -12.06
C PHE A 14 -1.74 -10.44 -12.84
N PRO A 15 -1.17 -11.56 -13.36
CA PRO A 15 -1.98 -12.62 -13.95
C PRO A 15 -2.92 -13.23 -12.90
N PHE A 16 -4.17 -13.45 -13.27
CA PHE A 16 -5.13 -14.10 -12.38
C PHE A 16 -4.67 -15.52 -12.00
N GLY A 17 -4.70 -15.84 -10.70
CA GLY A 17 -4.25 -17.14 -10.17
C GLY A 17 -2.74 -17.28 -9.97
N SER A 18 -1.97 -16.20 -10.10
CA SER A 18 -0.53 -16.16 -9.83
C SER A 18 -0.20 -15.09 -8.80
N ASP A 19 0.88 -15.33 -8.04
CA ASP A 19 1.39 -14.32 -7.12
C ASP A 19 2.05 -13.17 -7.88
N GLY A 20 2.02 -11.98 -7.29
CA GLY A 20 2.63 -10.79 -7.84
C GLY A 20 3.33 -9.95 -6.76
N ASN A 21 4.39 -9.26 -7.15
CA ASN A 21 5.12 -8.35 -6.26
C ASN A 21 4.53 -6.94 -6.34
N PHE A 22 3.87 -6.52 -5.28
CA PHE A 22 3.38 -5.15 -5.15
C PHE A 22 4.53 -4.21 -4.77
N SER A 23 4.61 -3.06 -5.45
CA SER A 23 5.39 -1.92 -4.97
C SER A 23 4.64 -0.62 -5.25
N ASN A 24 4.90 0.40 -4.41
CA ASN A 24 4.30 1.71 -4.58
C ASN A 24 4.75 2.37 -5.90
N GLU A 25 6.02 2.17 -6.28
CA GLU A 25 6.57 2.66 -7.54
C GLU A 25 5.84 2.06 -8.74
N LEU A 26 5.59 0.75 -8.71
CA LEU A 26 4.89 0.05 -9.79
C LEU A 26 3.45 0.56 -9.92
N LEU A 27 2.75 0.74 -8.79
CA LEU A 27 1.40 1.32 -8.75
C LEU A 27 1.39 2.73 -9.36
N ILE A 28 2.25 3.62 -8.89
CA ILE A 28 2.31 5.01 -9.36
C ILE A 28 2.68 5.06 -10.85
N ASN A 29 3.63 4.24 -11.28
CA ASN A 29 4.02 4.17 -12.68
C ASN A 29 2.87 3.70 -13.58
N THR A 30 2.14 2.66 -13.18
CA THR A 30 0.98 2.16 -13.92
C THR A 30 -0.11 3.23 -14.02
N ILE A 31 -0.38 3.96 -12.93
CA ILE A 31 -1.34 5.08 -12.95
C ILE A 31 -0.87 6.17 -13.90
N ASN A 32 0.39 6.57 -13.83
CA ASN A 32 0.92 7.64 -14.66
C ASN A 32 0.95 7.30 -16.15
N VAL A 33 1.35 6.09 -16.50
CA VAL A 33 1.50 5.66 -17.90
C VAL A 33 0.15 5.28 -18.48
N ASP A 34 -0.49 4.25 -17.94
CA ASP A 34 -1.70 3.70 -18.55
C ASP A 34 -2.91 4.63 -18.33
N LEU A 35 -3.13 5.10 -17.09
CA LEU A 35 -4.34 5.84 -16.76
C LEU A 35 -4.23 7.34 -17.06
N ALA A 36 -3.16 8.02 -16.65
CA ALA A 36 -3.04 9.45 -16.86
C ALA A 36 -2.62 9.80 -18.30
N ASN A 37 -1.52 9.19 -18.80
CA ASN A 37 -1.00 9.55 -20.12
C ASN A 37 -1.81 8.92 -21.27
N ASP A 38 -2.21 7.65 -21.18
CA ASP A 38 -2.89 7.00 -22.28
C ASP A 38 -4.41 7.25 -22.24
N LEU A 39 -5.14 6.71 -21.26
CA LEU A 39 -6.59 6.84 -21.19
C LEU A 39 -7.03 8.26 -20.89
N GLY A 40 -6.51 8.87 -19.83
CA GLY A 40 -6.91 10.19 -19.36
C GLY A 40 -6.62 11.29 -20.38
N ASN A 41 -5.47 11.21 -21.05
CA ASN A 41 -5.10 12.14 -22.12
C ASN A 41 -6.01 11.97 -23.36
N LEU A 42 -6.28 10.72 -23.79
CA LEU A 42 -7.19 10.45 -24.91
C LEU A 42 -8.58 11.08 -24.65
N VAL A 43 -9.18 10.76 -23.52
CA VAL A 43 -10.52 11.28 -23.16
C VAL A 43 -10.52 12.80 -23.07
N SER A 44 -9.59 13.38 -22.32
CA SER A 44 -9.55 14.83 -22.10
C SER A 44 -9.28 15.61 -23.39
N ARG A 45 -8.32 15.18 -24.22
CA ARG A 45 -8.00 15.83 -25.51
C ARG A 45 -9.17 15.72 -26.47
N THR A 46 -9.79 14.54 -26.59
CA THR A 46 -10.89 14.32 -27.54
C THR A 46 -12.09 15.19 -27.18
N VAL A 47 -12.54 15.17 -25.92
CA VAL A 47 -13.66 16.00 -25.47
C VAL A 47 -13.36 17.49 -25.60
N ALA A 48 -12.16 17.93 -25.18
CA ALA A 48 -11.76 19.33 -25.28
C ALA A 48 -11.71 19.83 -26.74
N MET A 49 -11.22 19.01 -27.67
CA MET A 49 -11.20 19.38 -29.10
C MET A 49 -12.62 19.41 -29.68
N ALA A 50 -13.49 18.46 -29.34
CA ALA A 50 -14.88 18.47 -29.78
C ALA A 50 -15.58 19.75 -29.33
N GLN A 51 -15.47 20.12 -28.08
CA GLN A 51 -16.05 21.36 -27.53
C GLN A 51 -15.44 22.62 -28.16
N LYS A 52 -14.10 22.64 -28.29
CA LYS A 52 -13.40 23.83 -28.81
C LYS A 52 -13.77 24.14 -30.25
N TYR A 53 -13.92 23.10 -31.09
CA TYR A 53 -14.07 23.31 -32.54
C TYR A 53 -15.52 23.24 -33.01
N PHE A 54 -16.42 22.57 -32.28
CA PHE A 54 -17.81 22.39 -32.64
C PHE A 54 -18.78 22.83 -31.56
N GLY A 55 -18.31 23.21 -30.37
CA GLY A 55 -19.19 23.55 -29.24
C GLY A 55 -19.85 22.30 -28.66
N GLU A 56 -21.19 22.31 -28.62
CA GLU A 56 -21.95 21.22 -27.99
C GLU A 56 -22.16 20.02 -28.93
N LYS A 57 -22.18 20.21 -30.26
CA LYS A 57 -22.59 19.20 -31.24
C LYS A 57 -21.60 19.09 -32.38
N LEU A 58 -21.30 17.86 -32.81
CA LEU A 58 -20.53 17.62 -34.01
C LEU A 58 -21.33 17.94 -35.27
N SER A 59 -20.65 18.28 -36.37
CA SER A 59 -21.26 18.50 -37.66
C SER A 59 -21.85 17.20 -38.23
N ASP A 60 -23.02 17.30 -38.84
CA ASP A 60 -23.65 16.19 -39.58
C ASP A 60 -22.88 15.86 -40.87
N VAL A 61 -22.24 16.87 -41.45
CA VAL A 61 -21.39 16.68 -42.62
C VAL A 61 -20.04 16.17 -42.21
N GLN A 62 -19.70 14.97 -42.65
CA GLN A 62 -18.42 14.31 -42.35
C GLN A 62 -17.76 13.80 -43.62
N GLU A 63 -16.45 13.96 -43.73
CA GLU A 63 -15.62 13.46 -44.78
C GLU A 63 -14.69 12.35 -44.24
N ALA A 64 -14.79 11.16 -44.82
CA ALA A 64 -13.96 10.03 -44.48
C ALA A 64 -12.63 10.06 -45.25
N ASP A 65 -11.57 9.59 -44.58
CA ASP A 65 -10.30 9.19 -45.22
C ASP A 65 -10.09 7.73 -44.90
N GLU A 66 -10.38 6.86 -45.83
CA GLU A 66 -10.34 5.41 -45.63
C GLU A 66 -8.95 4.93 -45.18
N ALA A 67 -7.89 5.50 -45.70
CA ALA A 67 -6.52 5.08 -45.38
C ALA A 67 -6.15 5.41 -43.93
N LEU A 68 -6.66 6.51 -43.38
CA LEU A 68 -6.41 6.95 -42.00
C LEU A 68 -7.43 6.36 -41.00
N ASP A 69 -8.71 6.27 -41.41
CA ASP A 69 -9.80 5.88 -40.56
C ASP A 69 -9.91 4.37 -40.32
N ALA A 70 -9.76 3.56 -41.39
CA ALA A 70 -9.98 2.11 -41.31
C ALA A 70 -9.11 1.42 -40.25
N PRO A 71 -7.80 1.72 -40.13
CA PRO A 71 -6.98 1.04 -39.12
C PRO A 71 -7.45 1.25 -37.65
N LEU A 72 -8.12 2.37 -37.36
CA LEU A 72 -8.73 2.59 -36.04
C LEU A 72 -10.09 1.89 -35.94
N ILE A 73 -10.96 2.11 -36.95
CA ILE A 73 -12.33 1.57 -36.95
C ILE A 73 -12.32 0.05 -36.88
N ASP A 74 -11.47 -0.63 -37.66
CA ASP A 74 -11.34 -2.10 -37.66
C ASP A 74 -10.89 -2.64 -36.29
N MET A 75 -9.93 -1.96 -35.67
CA MET A 75 -9.49 -2.33 -34.32
C MET A 75 -10.59 -2.17 -33.29
N VAL A 76 -11.37 -1.10 -33.36
CA VAL A 76 -12.47 -0.83 -32.42
C VAL A 76 -13.63 -1.79 -32.66
N SER A 77 -14.03 -2.00 -33.91
CA SER A 77 -15.15 -2.85 -34.28
C SER A 77 -15.00 -4.31 -33.88
N THR A 78 -13.76 -4.80 -33.74
CA THR A 78 -13.45 -6.17 -33.30
C THR A 78 -13.01 -6.23 -31.84
N LEU A 79 -12.97 -5.11 -31.13
CA LEU A 79 -12.41 -5.05 -29.77
C LEU A 79 -13.23 -5.88 -28.79
N ARG A 80 -14.55 -5.78 -28.80
CA ARG A 80 -15.43 -6.51 -27.88
C ARG A 80 -15.20 -8.01 -27.96
N ASP A 81 -15.15 -8.58 -29.17
CA ASP A 81 -14.96 -10.03 -29.34
C ASP A 81 -13.58 -10.48 -28.85
N ARG A 82 -12.53 -9.70 -29.12
CA ARG A 82 -11.18 -9.99 -28.62
C ARG A 82 -11.12 -9.89 -27.09
N TYR A 83 -11.78 -8.90 -26.50
CA TYR A 83 -11.89 -8.71 -25.05
C TYR A 83 -12.65 -9.89 -24.42
N GLU A 84 -13.84 -10.26 -24.94
CA GLU A 84 -14.67 -11.35 -24.43
C GLU A 84 -13.89 -12.67 -24.44
N ALA A 85 -13.18 -12.97 -25.52
CA ALA A 85 -12.35 -14.18 -25.64
C ALA A 85 -11.22 -14.26 -24.60
N GLN A 86 -10.76 -13.15 -24.04
CA GLN A 86 -9.82 -13.15 -22.91
C GLN A 86 -10.53 -13.27 -21.57
N MET A 87 -11.69 -12.62 -21.42
CA MET A 87 -12.48 -12.68 -20.19
C MET A 87 -13.00 -14.09 -19.92
N ASP A 88 -13.44 -14.83 -20.92
CA ASP A 88 -13.88 -16.23 -20.83
C ASP A 88 -12.78 -17.17 -20.29
N LYS A 89 -11.52 -16.78 -20.47
CA LYS A 89 -10.34 -17.51 -19.97
C LYS A 89 -9.85 -16.97 -18.62
N PHE A 90 -10.57 -16.03 -17.99
CA PHE A 90 -10.11 -15.28 -16.82
C PHE A 90 -8.77 -14.58 -17.01
N ALA A 91 -8.40 -14.28 -18.26
CA ALA A 91 -7.17 -13.58 -18.61
C ALA A 91 -7.38 -12.04 -18.56
N PHE A 92 -7.74 -11.51 -17.40
CA PHE A 92 -8.14 -10.11 -17.19
C PHE A 92 -7.06 -9.13 -17.66
N GLN A 93 -5.78 -9.42 -17.37
CA GLN A 93 -4.64 -8.64 -17.83
C GLN A 93 -4.62 -8.51 -19.36
N ASN A 94 -4.90 -9.60 -20.07
CA ASN A 94 -4.93 -9.62 -21.53
C ASN A 94 -6.15 -8.88 -22.07
N GLY A 95 -7.33 -9.04 -21.44
CA GLY A 95 -8.54 -8.29 -21.78
C GLY A 95 -8.32 -6.79 -21.69
N LEU A 96 -7.74 -6.30 -20.59
CA LEU A 96 -7.31 -4.92 -20.46
C LEU A 96 -6.27 -4.53 -21.52
N GLY A 97 -5.35 -5.44 -21.85
CA GLY A 97 -4.36 -5.25 -22.91
C GLY A 97 -4.98 -4.96 -24.28
N GLU A 98 -6.08 -5.65 -24.64
CA GLU A 98 -6.80 -5.39 -25.89
C GLU A 98 -7.40 -3.97 -25.93
N ILE A 99 -7.98 -3.51 -24.81
CA ILE A 99 -8.52 -2.15 -24.72
C ILE A 99 -7.39 -1.11 -24.88
N PHE A 100 -6.26 -1.30 -24.19
CA PHE A 100 -5.13 -0.35 -24.23
C PHE A 100 -4.40 -0.32 -25.57
N LYS A 101 -4.42 -1.40 -26.35
CA LYS A 101 -3.96 -1.38 -27.76
C LYS A 101 -4.79 -0.42 -28.60
N VAL A 102 -6.12 -0.40 -28.40
CA VAL A 102 -7.01 0.52 -29.12
C VAL A 102 -6.81 1.96 -28.65
N ILE A 103 -6.66 2.18 -27.33
CA ILE A 103 -6.35 3.52 -26.78
C ILE A 103 -5.04 4.07 -27.38
N ALA A 104 -3.99 3.25 -27.46
CA ALA A 104 -2.72 3.64 -28.07
C ALA A 104 -2.89 3.96 -29.58
N ARG A 105 -3.68 3.15 -30.31
CA ARG A 105 -4.00 3.43 -31.72
C ARG A 105 -4.77 4.73 -31.87
N ALA A 106 -5.72 5.03 -31.00
CA ALA A 106 -6.48 6.27 -31.01
C ALA A 106 -5.60 7.50 -30.73
N ASN A 107 -4.68 7.41 -29.78
CA ASN A 107 -3.71 8.49 -29.53
C ASN A 107 -2.83 8.74 -30.79
N LYS A 108 -2.37 7.67 -31.44
CA LYS A 108 -1.61 7.78 -32.71
C LYS A 108 -2.49 8.38 -33.82
N TYR A 109 -3.76 8.02 -33.92
CA TYR A 109 -4.71 8.57 -34.89
C TYR A 109 -4.90 10.08 -34.72
N ILE A 110 -4.89 10.59 -33.48
CA ILE A 110 -4.90 12.04 -33.22
C ILE A 110 -3.67 12.70 -33.88
N ASP A 111 -2.50 12.12 -33.70
CA ASP A 111 -1.25 12.71 -34.20
C ASP A 111 -1.17 12.63 -35.73
N GLU A 112 -1.64 11.53 -36.34
CA GLU A 112 -1.68 11.33 -37.80
C GLU A 112 -2.64 12.31 -38.51
N ASN A 113 -3.79 12.62 -37.89
CA ASN A 113 -4.78 13.53 -38.46
C ASN A 113 -4.55 15.00 -38.09
N ALA A 114 -3.75 15.27 -37.06
CA ALA A 114 -3.46 16.62 -36.57
C ALA A 114 -4.68 17.56 -36.52
N PRO A 115 -5.72 17.26 -35.69
CA PRO A 115 -7.00 18.00 -35.68
C PRO A 115 -6.83 19.51 -35.48
N TRP A 116 -5.76 19.93 -34.81
CA TRP A 116 -5.42 21.35 -34.64
C TRP A 116 -4.95 22.04 -35.92
N VAL A 117 -4.53 21.26 -36.95
CA VAL A 117 -4.22 21.77 -38.28
C VAL A 117 -5.51 21.86 -39.12
N LEU A 118 -6.33 20.77 -39.12
CA LEU A 118 -7.62 20.75 -39.79
C LEU A 118 -8.54 21.90 -39.33
N ALA A 119 -8.50 22.23 -38.04
CA ALA A 119 -9.32 23.30 -37.47
C ALA A 119 -8.98 24.72 -37.97
N LYS A 120 -7.88 24.91 -38.68
CA LYS A 120 -7.48 26.24 -39.23
C LYS A 120 -8.15 26.56 -40.56
N ASP A 121 -8.71 25.56 -41.24
CA ASP A 121 -9.31 25.68 -42.55
C ASP A 121 -10.81 25.26 -42.48
N GLU A 122 -11.70 26.17 -42.74
CA GLU A 122 -13.16 25.92 -42.79
C GLU A 122 -13.52 24.79 -43.79
N ALA A 123 -12.80 24.65 -44.90
CA ALA A 123 -13.02 23.58 -45.88
C ALA A 123 -12.72 22.19 -45.29
N GLN A 124 -11.89 22.09 -44.25
CA GLN A 124 -11.51 20.84 -43.59
C GLN A 124 -12.44 20.51 -42.37
N LYS A 125 -13.42 21.32 -42.08
CA LYS A 125 -14.39 21.05 -40.97
C LYS A 125 -15.08 19.69 -41.11
N PRO A 126 -15.57 19.24 -42.30
CA PRO A 126 -16.15 17.90 -42.43
C PRO A 126 -15.17 16.78 -42.04
N ARG A 127 -13.89 16.92 -42.46
CA ARG A 127 -12.85 15.96 -42.04
C ARG A 127 -12.59 16.00 -40.54
N LEU A 128 -12.45 17.19 -39.96
CA LEU A 128 -12.27 17.36 -38.53
C LEU A 128 -13.43 16.74 -37.73
N SER A 129 -14.69 16.93 -38.17
CA SER A 129 -15.86 16.32 -37.55
C SER A 129 -15.78 14.79 -37.56
N ARG A 130 -15.37 14.20 -38.68
CA ARG A 130 -15.17 12.74 -38.81
C ARG A 130 -14.10 12.22 -37.84
N VAL A 131 -12.96 12.90 -37.79
CA VAL A 131 -11.85 12.52 -36.89
C VAL A 131 -12.30 12.53 -35.42
N LEU A 132 -12.96 13.59 -35.00
CA LEU A 132 -13.44 13.71 -33.63
C LEU A 132 -14.55 12.70 -33.31
N TYR A 133 -15.44 12.43 -34.25
CA TYR A 133 -16.46 11.40 -34.09
C TYR A 133 -15.84 10.01 -33.88
N ASN A 134 -14.87 9.63 -34.72
CA ASN A 134 -14.18 8.35 -34.59
C ASN A 134 -13.48 8.21 -33.22
N LEU A 135 -12.92 9.31 -32.71
CA LEU A 135 -12.27 9.32 -31.39
C LEU A 135 -13.27 9.22 -30.25
N LEU A 136 -14.40 9.97 -30.30
CA LEU A 136 -15.43 9.92 -29.29
C LEU A 136 -16.09 8.53 -29.22
N GLU A 137 -16.32 7.92 -30.38
CA GLU A 137 -16.87 6.56 -30.48
C GLU A 137 -15.89 5.52 -29.92
N THR A 138 -14.61 5.68 -30.19
CA THR A 138 -13.55 4.85 -29.59
C THR A 138 -13.54 4.99 -28.07
N VAL A 139 -13.64 6.22 -27.56
CA VAL A 139 -13.71 6.48 -26.10
C VAL A 139 -14.96 5.84 -25.48
N ARG A 140 -16.12 5.88 -26.15
CA ARG A 140 -17.34 5.23 -25.71
C ARG A 140 -17.16 3.73 -25.54
N ILE A 141 -16.67 3.05 -26.59
CA ILE A 141 -16.50 1.59 -26.57
C ILE A 141 -15.44 1.18 -25.55
N CYS A 142 -14.27 1.83 -25.54
CA CYS A 142 -13.25 1.54 -24.53
C CYS A 142 -13.73 1.81 -23.10
N GLY A 143 -14.43 2.93 -22.87
CA GLY A 143 -15.01 3.30 -21.58
C GLY A 143 -16.02 2.28 -21.07
N GLY A 144 -16.89 1.77 -21.95
CA GLY A 144 -17.87 0.73 -21.61
C GLY A 144 -17.21 -0.60 -21.24
N LEU A 145 -16.19 -1.04 -22.00
CA LEU A 145 -15.47 -2.27 -21.70
C LEU A 145 -14.60 -2.18 -20.42
N LEU A 146 -14.27 -0.97 -19.97
CA LEU A 146 -13.58 -0.73 -18.70
C LEU A 146 -14.51 -0.80 -17.48
N ALA A 147 -15.83 -0.77 -17.64
CA ALA A 147 -16.80 -0.72 -16.53
C ALA A 147 -16.61 -1.83 -15.47
N PRO A 148 -16.34 -3.10 -15.81
CA PRO A 148 -16.11 -4.14 -14.81
C PRO A 148 -14.88 -3.89 -13.94
N PHE A 149 -13.90 -3.16 -14.45
CA PHE A 149 -12.63 -2.87 -13.78
C PHE A 149 -12.66 -1.54 -13.05
N MET A 150 -13.19 -0.51 -13.70
CA MET A 150 -13.22 0.89 -13.26
C MET A 150 -14.63 1.49 -13.42
N PRO A 151 -15.60 1.12 -12.57
CA PRO A 151 -16.99 1.52 -12.72
C PRO A 151 -17.20 3.03 -12.64
N ASP A 152 -16.52 3.72 -11.72
CA ASP A 152 -16.67 5.16 -11.55
C ASP A 152 -16.06 5.92 -12.75
N THR A 153 -14.94 5.46 -13.25
CA THR A 153 -14.29 6.01 -14.46
C THR A 153 -15.15 5.82 -15.70
N SER A 154 -15.75 4.64 -15.87
CA SER A 154 -16.67 4.36 -16.96
C SER A 154 -17.89 5.27 -16.92
N ALA A 155 -18.50 5.44 -15.74
CA ALA A 155 -19.64 6.34 -15.55
C ALA A 155 -19.28 7.81 -15.85
N GLU A 156 -18.10 8.26 -15.44
CA GLU A 156 -17.63 9.62 -15.75
C GLU A 156 -17.36 9.80 -17.26
N ILE A 157 -16.84 8.78 -17.94
CA ILE A 157 -16.68 8.81 -19.41
C ILE A 157 -18.05 8.90 -20.09
N ALA A 158 -19.03 8.08 -19.69
CA ALA A 158 -20.39 8.15 -20.22
C ALA A 158 -20.99 9.57 -20.09
N LYS A 159 -20.84 10.18 -18.91
CA LYS A 159 -21.29 11.55 -18.64
C LYS A 159 -20.61 12.56 -19.56
N ARG A 160 -19.29 12.45 -19.79
CA ARG A 160 -18.55 13.35 -20.68
C ARG A 160 -18.94 13.22 -22.14
N LEU A 161 -19.49 12.08 -22.51
CA LEU A 161 -20.04 11.81 -23.84
C LEU A 161 -21.56 12.09 -23.92
N GLY A 162 -22.11 12.94 -23.02
CA GLY A 162 -23.51 13.33 -23.06
C GLY A 162 -24.47 12.25 -22.62
N GLY A 163 -24.08 11.30 -21.82
CA GLY A 163 -24.89 10.16 -21.39
C GLY A 163 -24.94 9.03 -22.41
N ALA A 164 -23.85 8.84 -23.15
CA ALA A 164 -23.75 7.82 -24.22
C ALA A 164 -24.14 6.42 -23.74
N ASP A 165 -24.83 5.66 -24.60
CA ASP A 165 -25.14 4.26 -24.36
C ASP A 165 -23.86 3.42 -24.39
N MET A 166 -23.57 2.76 -23.25
CA MET A 166 -22.45 1.85 -23.05
C MET A 166 -22.92 0.46 -22.62
N THR A 167 -24.16 0.08 -22.99
CA THR A 167 -24.65 -1.28 -22.77
C THR A 167 -23.82 -2.29 -23.56
N TRP A 168 -23.73 -3.52 -23.06
CA TRP A 168 -22.92 -4.58 -23.69
C TRP A 168 -23.19 -4.73 -25.18
N ASP A 169 -24.48 -4.70 -25.60
CA ASP A 169 -24.84 -4.85 -27.00
C ASP A 169 -24.44 -3.65 -27.85
N SER A 170 -24.50 -2.43 -27.30
CA SER A 170 -24.05 -1.21 -27.99
C SER A 170 -22.55 -1.18 -28.25
N LEU A 171 -21.75 -1.85 -27.44
CA LEU A 171 -20.29 -1.87 -27.55
C LEU A 171 -19.77 -2.71 -28.73
N ASN A 172 -20.63 -3.48 -29.39
CA ASN A 172 -20.25 -4.26 -30.58
C ASN A 172 -20.45 -3.50 -31.89
N VAL A 173 -21.05 -2.32 -31.84
CA VAL A 173 -21.39 -1.53 -33.02
C VAL A 173 -20.65 -0.20 -32.97
N PHE A 174 -19.79 0.03 -33.96
CA PHE A 174 -19.14 1.31 -34.16
C PHE A 174 -20.08 2.27 -34.93
N GLY A 175 -20.15 3.52 -34.48
CA GLY A 175 -20.96 4.54 -35.16
C GLY A 175 -22.35 4.77 -34.57
N THR A 176 -22.55 4.35 -33.30
CA THR A 176 -23.86 4.52 -32.59
C THR A 176 -23.87 5.72 -31.64
N LEU A 177 -22.74 6.40 -31.43
CA LEU A 177 -22.73 7.62 -30.62
C LEU A 177 -23.65 8.69 -31.23
N ASP A 178 -24.52 9.24 -30.42
CA ASP A 178 -25.36 10.36 -30.82
C ASP A 178 -24.47 11.60 -31.05
N ARG A 179 -24.52 12.12 -32.29
CA ARG A 179 -23.76 13.31 -32.70
C ARG A 179 -24.35 14.59 -32.11
N GLU A 180 -25.59 14.55 -31.71
CA GLU A 180 -26.27 15.67 -31.08
C GLU A 180 -26.06 15.72 -29.56
N ALA A 181 -25.52 14.64 -28.96
CA ALA A 181 -25.23 14.62 -27.54
C ALA A 181 -24.12 15.60 -27.20
N ALA A 182 -24.39 16.50 -26.28
CA ALA A 182 -23.42 17.49 -25.82
C ALA A 182 -22.28 16.83 -25.07
N THR A 183 -21.04 17.00 -25.54
CA THR A 183 -19.87 16.58 -24.78
C THR A 183 -19.63 17.51 -23.59
N VAL A 184 -19.21 16.97 -22.45
CA VAL A 184 -18.99 17.72 -21.21
C VAL A 184 -17.51 17.63 -20.80
N ALA A 185 -16.82 18.78 -20.73
CA ALA A 185 -15.47 18.81 -20.18
C ALA A 185 -15.49 18.60 -18.66
N GLY A 186 -14.39 18.09 -18.14
CA GLY A 186 -14.20 17.88 -16.71
C GLY A 186 -12.72 17.92 -16.32
N PRO A 187 -12.41 17.80 -15.03
CA PRO A 187 -11.03 17.68 -14.57
C PRO A 187 -10.38 16.43 -15.16
N ALA A 188 -9.05 16.34 -15.07
CA ALA A 188 -8.33 15.13 -15.47
C ALA A 188 -8.93 13.90 -14.76
N LEU A 189 -9.24 12.82 -15.52
CA LEU A 189 -9.74 11.57 -14.96
C LEU A 189 -8.74 10.99 -13.95
N PHE A 190 -7.47 11.04 -14.32
CA PHE A 190 -6.35 10.62 -13.50
C PHE A 190 -5.29 11.72 -13.55
N PRO A 191 -5.13 12.52 -12.47
CA PRO A 191 -4.05 13.50 -12.41
C PRO A 191 -2.71 12.77 -12.35
N ARG A 192 -1.71 13.33 -13.03
CA ARG A 192 -0.36 12.79 -12.99
C ARG A 192 0.22 12.93 -11.58
N ILE A 193 0.79 11.84 -11.07
CA ILE A 193 1.36 11.76 -9.73
C ILE A 193 2.86 12.04 -9.81
N ASP A 194 3.34 12.94 -8.97
CA ASP A 194 4.77 13.14 -8.74
C ASP A 194 5.29 11.96 -7.90
N MET A 195 6.02 11.06 -8.55
CA MET A 195 6.47 9.80 -7.94
C MET A 195 7.37 10.04 -6.74
N GLU A 196 8.33 10.96 -6.83
CA GLU A 196 9.30 11.19 -5.76
C GLU A 196 8.62 11.77 -4.50
N LYS A 197 7.74 12.72 -4.71
CA LYS A 197 6.97 13.35 -3.63
C LYS A 197 6.04 12.35 -2.95
N GLU A 198 5.34 11.53 -3.76
CA GLU A 198 4.35 10.58 -3.22
C GLU A 198 5.01 9.43 -2.49
N LEU A 199 6.13 8.89 -2.98
CA LEU A 199 6.89 7.84 -2.29
C LEU A 199 7.39 8.33 -0.93
N LYS A 200 7.90 9.56 -0.84
CA LYS A 200 8.28 10.15 0.46
C LYS A 200 7.10 10.27 1.42
N ALA A 201 5.93 10.70 0.91
CA ALA A 201 4.74 10.80 1.74
C ALA A 201 4.26 9.42 2.25
N LEU A 202 4.32 8.38 1.40
CA LEU A 202 3.97 7.01 1.78
C LEU A 202 4.96 6.41 2.79
N GLU A 203 6.27 6.72 2.67
CA GLU A 203 7.27 6.32 3.66
C GLU A 203 7.01 6.95 5.02
N GLU A 204 6.67 8.26 5.05
CA GLU A 204 6.31 8.95 6.30
C GLU A 204 5.07 8.33 6.96
N LEU A 205 4.03 8.00 6.18
CA LEU A 205 2.82 7.36 6.68
C LEU A 205 3.07 5.96 7.25
N ASN A 206 4.03 5.23 6.68
CA ASN A 206 4.36 3.87 7.08
C ASN A 206 5.42 3.80 8.19
N LYS A 207 6.01 4.93 8.59
CA LYS A 207 6.86 4.95 9.77
C LYS A 207 6.00 4.60 10.98
N PRO A 208 6.29 3.47 11.68
CA PRO A 208 5.60 3.20 12.92
C PRO A 208 5.83 4.42 13.83
N ALA A 209 4.76 4.97 14.38
CA ALA A 209 4.86 5.96 15.43
C ALA A 209 5.42 5.26 16.67
N LEU A 210 6.74 5.02 16.68
CA LEU A 210 7.41 4.54 17.87
C LEU A 210 7.33 5.67 18.91
N PRO A 211 6.85 5.37 20.11
CA PRO A 211 6.92 6.33 21.20
C PRO A 211 8.39 6.74 21.38
N PRO A 212 8.68 7.97 21.76
CA PRO A 212 10.04 8.40 22.04
C PRO A 212 10.65 7.48 23.10
N LEU A 213 11.62 6.67 22.68
CA LEU A 213 12.38 5.73 23.52
C LEU A 213 13.61 6.44 24.05
N GLU A 214 13.74 6.48 25.38
CA GLU A 214 14.95 6.92 26.04
C GLU A 214 15.68 5.69 26.59
N ILE A 215 16.86 5.42 26.05
CA ILE A 215 17.76 4.36 26.51
C ILE A 215 18.95 5.01 27.18
N GLU A 216 19.37 4.46 28.32
CA GLU A 216 20.58 4.94 29.01
C GLU A 216 21.80 4.79 28.07
N PRO A 217 22.60 5.87 27.90
CA PRO A 217 23.76 5.80 27.02
C PRO A 217 24.81 4.77 27.52
N TYR A 218 25.54 4.20 26.56
CA TYR A 218 26.64 3.30 26.90
C TYR A 218 27.73 4.03 27.70
N THR A 219 28.33 3.33 28.68
CA THR A 219 29.51 3.84 29.34
C THR A 219 30.73 3.77 28.41
N GLU A 220 31.67 4.73 28.53
CA GLU A 220 32.88 4.73 27.74
C GLU A 220 33.96 3.76 28.31
N GLU A 221 33.79 3.33 29.56
CA GLU A 221 34.71 2.46 30.25
C GLU A 221 34.49 0.99 29.86
N ASN A 222 35.58 0.31 29.43
CA ASN A 222 35.57 -1.12 29.15
C ASN A 222 35.75 -1.89 30.45
N VAL A 223 34.99 -2.96 30.63
CA VAL A 223 35.20 -3.97 31.70
C VAL A 223 36.12 -5.02 31.16
N ASP A 224 37.21 -5.34 31.89
CA ASP A 224 38.09 -6.45 31.52
C ASP A 224 37.40 -7.80 31.69
N PHE A 225 37.81 -8.77 30.89
CA PHE A 225 37.21 -10.10 30.84
C PHE A 225 37.24 -10.84 32.18
N ASP A 226 38.34 -10.72 32.92
CA ASP A 226 38.52 -11.40 34.23
C ASP A 226 37.55 -10.84 35.27
N THR A 227 37.32 -9.53 35.25
CA THR A 227 36.33 -8.89 36.10
C THR A 227 34.91 -9.31 35.72
N PHE A 228 34.60 -9.40 34.44
CA PHE A 228 33.31 -9.92 33.98
C PHE A 228 33.07 -11.37 34.43
N CYS A 229 34.08 -12.24 34.29
CA CYS A 229 34.03 -13.65 34.67
C CYS A 229 33.83 -13.90 36.17
N LYS A 230 34.13 -12.92 37.03
CA LYS A 230 33.84 -13.00 38.45
C LYS A 230 32.37 -12.94 38.81
N ASN A 231 31.53 -12.49 37.89
CA ASN A 231 30.08 -12.45 38.10
C ASN A 231 29.49 -13.86 37.94
N GLU A 232 28.79 -14.33 38.97
CA GLU A 232 28.05 -15.58 38.90
C GLU A 232 26.62 -15.32 38.47
N LEU A 233 26.40 -15.28 37.15
CA LEU A 233 25.09 -15.17 36.55
C LEU A 233 24.46 -16.56 36.42
N ARG A 234 23.30 -16.78 37.03
CA ARG A 234 22.63 -18.08 37.10
C ARG A 234 21.17 -18.00 36.70
N ALA A 235 20.68 -19.07 36.08
CA ALA A 235 19.27 -19.30 35.92
C ALA A 235 18.66 -19.67 37.28
N VAL A 236 17.61 -18.96 37.68
CA VAL A 236 16.89 -19.20 38.97
C VAL A 236 15.41 -19.40 38.68
N LYS A 237 14.80 -20.41 39.35
CA LYS A 237 13.35 -20.67 39.25
C LYS A 237 12.61 -20.03 40.39
N VAL A 238 11.53 -19.32 40.09
CA VAL A 238 10.69 -18.69 41.13
C VAL A 238 9.77 -19.73 41.76
N LYS A 239 10.07 -20.13 42.99
CA LYS A 239 9.21 -21.02 43.77
C LYS A 239 8.06 -20.28 44.44
N ALA A 240 8.33 -19.06 44.92
CA ALA A 240 7.32 -18.18 45.51
C ALA A 240 7.73 -16.72 45.31
N CYS A 241 6.71 -15.86 45.16
CA CYS A 241 6.87 -14.42 45.10
C CYS A 241 5.76 -13.75 45.94
N GLN A 242 6.10 -12.72 46.71
CA GLN A 242 5.12 -12.00 47.54
C GLN A 242 5.51 -10.53 47.73
N ASN A 243 4.52 -9.68 47.99
CA ASN A 243 4.75 -8.29 48.35
C ASN A 243 5.47 -8.19 49.72
N VAL A 244 6.34 -7.23 49.88
CA VAL A 244 7.02 -6.94 51.13
C VAL A 244 6.13 -6.03 51.97
N LYS A 245 5.80 -6.45 53.20
CA LYS A 245 5.00 -5.61 54.13
C LYS A 245 5.67 -4.25 54.33
N LYS A 246 4.88 -3.17 54.24
CA LYS A 246 5.32 -1.77 54.37
C LYS A 246 6.20 -1.27 53.22
N SER A 247 6.14 -1.88 52.04
CA SER A 247 6.81 -1.40 50.84
C SER A 247 5.95 -1.63 49.61
N ASP A 248 5.61 -0.54 48.89
CA ASP A 248 4.88 -0.60 47.62
C ASP A 248 5.77 -0.83 46.42
N LYS A 249 7.09 -0.94 46.67
CA LYS A 249 8.09 -1.06 45.59
C LYS A 249 8.74 -2.43 45.52
N LEU A 250 8.73 -3.20 46.63
CA LEU A 250 9.53 -4.41 46.74
C LEU A 250 8.69 -5.68 46.59
N LEU A 251 9.18 -6.60 45.77
CA LEU A 251 8.79 -8.00 45.75
C LEU A 251 9.87 -8.85 46.45
N GLN A 252 9.47 -9.82 47.24
CA GLN A 252 10.32 -10.84 47.82
C GLN A 252 10.17 -12.13 47.05
N PHE A 253 11.29 -12.65 46.61
CA PHE A 253 11.39 -13.91 45.87
C PHE A 253 11.98 -15.00 46.73
N THR A 254 11.42 -16.19 46.62
CA THR A 254 12.02 -17.46 47.05
C THR A 254 12.38 -18.23 45.76
N LEU A 255 13.65 -18.43 45.56
CA LEU A 255 14.22 -18.92 44.29
C LEU A 255 14.96 -20.25 44.51
N ASP A 256 14.76 -21.18 43.58
CA ASP A 256 15.63 -22.32 43.39
C ASP A 256 16.80 -21.91 42.47
N ASP A 257 18.02 -22.00 42.95
CA ASP A 257 19.25 -21.69 42.21
C ASP A 257 20.10 -22.95 41.95
N GLY A 258 19.54 -24.15 42.13
CA GLY A 258 20.18 -25.44 41.93
C GLY A 258 21.13 -25.87 43.07
N THR A 259 21.27 -25.10 44.18
CA THR A 259 22.14 -25.45 45.32
C THR A 259 21.47 -26.36 46.34
N GLY A 260 20.17 -26.62 46.21
CA GLY A 260 19.40 -27.41 47.17
C GLY A 260 18.84 -26.58 48.33
N THR A 261 19.22 -25.32 48.45
CA THR A 261 18.67 -24.36 49.44
C THR A 261 17.99 -23.19 48.72
N ASP A 262 16.86 -22.77 49.29
CA ASP A 262 16.12 -21.65 48.70
C ASP A 262 16.85 -20.31 48.87
N ARG A 263 17.06 -19.59 47.77
CA ARG A 263 17.66 -18.25 47.78
C ARG A 263 16.61 -17.18 47.92
N GLN A 264 16.80 -16.22 48.79
CA GLN A 264 15.94 -15.06 48.95
C GLN A 264 16.54 -13.86 48.20
N ILE A 265 15.78 -13.24 47.32
CA ILE A 265 16.09 -11.96 46.67
C ILE A 265 14.92 -11.00 46.84
N LEU A 266 15.24 -9.74 47.13
CA LEU A 266 14.28 -8.64 47.15
C LEU A 266 14.58 -7.75 45.93
N SER A 267 13.53 -7.40 45.18
CA SER A 267 13.68 -6.58 43.96
C SER A 267 12.62 -5.46 43.94
N GLY A 268 13.02 -4.28 43.47
CA GLY A 268 12.22 -3.05 43.42
C GLY A 268 11.21 -3.00 42.25
N ILE A 269 10.60 -4.10 41.92
CA ILE A 269 9.80 -4.24 40.68
C ILE A 269 8.30 -4.41 40.90
N ALA A 270 7.79 -4.16 42.11
CA ALA A 270 6.36 -4.32 42.41
C ALA A 270 5.43 -3.39 41.65
N LYS A 271 5.96 -2.32 41.00
CA LYS A 271 5.21 -1.44 40.10
C LYS A 271 4.98 -2.07 38.72
N PHE A 272 5.83 -3.01 38.30
CA PHE A 272 5.86 -3.57 36.96
C PHE A 272 5.30 -4.98 36.87
N TYR A 273 5.32 -5.75 37.99
CA TYR A 273 4.88 -7.14 38.05
C TYR A 273 4.05 -7.45 39.27
N LYS A 274 3.04 -8.29 39.10
CA LYS A 274 2.33 -8.92 40.22
C LYS A 274 3.00 -10.22 40.62
N PRO A 275 3.02 -10.58 41.92
CA PRO A 275 3.67 -11.80 42.38
C PRO A 275 3.23 -13.07 41.65
N GLU A 276 1.93 -13.17 41.32
CA GLU A 276 1.32 -14.36 40.70
C GLU A 276 1.85 -14.60 39.28
N GLU A 277 2.25 -13.55 38.57
CA GLU A 277 2.76 -13.61 37.19
C GLU A 277 4.16 -14.22 37.12
N LEU A 278 4.88 -14.17 38.25
CA LEU A 278 6.31 -14.53 38.32
C LEU A 278 6.54 -15.95 38.87
N VAL A 279 5.62 -16.51 39.61
CA VAL A 279 5.75 -17.87 40.14
C VAL A 279 5.85 -18.88 39.02
N GLY A 280 6.84 -19.79 39.08
CA GLY A 280 7.12 -20.79 38.09
C GLY A 280 7.99 -20.30 36.89
N LYS A 281 8.27 -19.00 36.80
CA LYS A 281 9.17 -18.44 35.75
C LYS A 281 10.63 -18.74 36.06
N THR A 282 11.46 -18.83 35.00
CA THR A 282 12.90 -18.93 35.09
C THR A 282 13.51 -17.57 34.76
N LEU A 283 14.25 -17.01 35.70
CA LEU A 283 14.84 -15.67 35.61
C LEU A 283 16.37 -15.76 35.62
N VAL A 284 17.02 -14.64 35.33
CA VAL A 284 18.48 -14.51 35.47
C VAL A 284 18.78 -13.69 36.71
N ALA A 285 19.69 -14.23 37.56
CA ALA A 285 20.16 -13.54 38.74
C ALA A 285 21.68 -13.57 38.83
N ILE A 286 22.27 -12.49 39.37
CA ILE A 286 23.65 -12.52 39.88
C ILE A 286 23.58 -12.97 41.32
N VAL A 287 24.24 -14.09 41.63
CA VAL A 287 24.06 -14.82 42.91
C VAL A 287 25.22 -14.70 43.87
N ASN A 288 26.36 -14.13 43.45
CA ASN A 288 27.55 -13.94 44.29
C ASN A 288 27.73 -12.51 44.80
N LEU A 289 26.67 -11.72 44.84
CA LEU A 289 26.68 -10.44 45.52
C LEU A 289 26.62 -10.64 47.06
N PRO A 290 27.31 -9.80 47.87
CA PRO A 290 27.19 -9.86 49.32
C PRO A 290 25.73 -9.60 49.76
N PRO A 291 25.27 -10.33 50.76
CA PRO A 291 23.90 -10.14 51.27
C PRO A 291 23.63 -8.71 51.72
N ARG A 292 22.48 -8.15 51.28
CA ARG A 292 22.07 -6.80 51.63
C ARG A 292 20.74 -6.81 52.44
N LYS A 293 20.74 -6.13 53.57
CA LYS A 293 19.50 -5.97 54.35
C LYS A 293 18.58 -4.91 53.75
N MET A 294 17.34 -5.30 53.45
CA MET A 294 16.30 -4.43 52.89
C MET A 294 14.99 -4.70 53.67
N MET A 295 14.42 -3.66 54.30
CA MET A 295 13.19 -3.78 55.10
C MET A 295 13.20 -4.93 56.13
N GLY A 296 14.39 -5.14 56.79
CA GLY A 296 14.54 -6.18 57.82
C GLY A 296 14.75 -7.60 57.28
N LYS A 297 14.84 -7.79 55.98
CA LYS A 297 15.07 -9.06 55.28
C LYS A 297 16.41 -9.02 54.51
N GLU A 298 17.06 -10.16 54.35
CA GLU A 298 18.28 -10.24 53.56
C GLU A 298 17.97 -10.55 52.07
N SER A 299 18.56 -9.78 51.15
CA SER A 299 18.59 -10.08 49.71
C SER A 299 19.95 -10.66 49.36
N CYS A 300 19.99 -11.90 48.87
CA CYS A 300 21.20 -12.65 48.56
C CYS A 300 21.44 -12.73 47.05
N GLY A 301 21.51 -11.58 46.37
CA GLY A 301 21.68 -11.46 44.94
C GLY A 301 20.80 -10.37 44.32
N MET A 302 20.81 -10.31 43.00
CA MET A 302 20.02 -9.34 42.23
C MET A 302 19.42 -9.98 40.96
N LEU A 303 18.15 -9.75 40.67
CA LEU A 303 17.54 -10.14 39.40
C LEU A 303 17.92 -9.16 38.31
N LEU A 304 18.21 -9.68 37.11
CA LEU A 304 18.52 -8.84 35.96
C LEU A 304 17.26 -8.40 35.21
N SER A 305 17.26 -7.16 34.84
CA SER A 305 16.17 -6.56 34.06
C SER A 305 16.71 -5.56 33.02
N ALA A 306 16.01 -5.43 31.91
CA ALA A 306 16.22 -4.35 30.96
C ALA A 306 15.31 -3.18 31.35
N VAL A 307 15.85 -1.97 31.41
CA VAL A 307 15.13 -0.74 31.77
C VAL A 307 15.26 0.26 30.64
N HIS A 308 14.15 0.90 30.28
CA HIS A 308 14.10 2.00 29.33
C HIS A 308 12.93 2.93 29.70
N LYS A 309 12.81 4.09 29.04
CA LYS A 309 11.64 4.93 29.19
C LYS A 309 10.88 5.03 27.89
N GLU A 310 9.56 4.98 27.97
CA GLU A 310 8.64 5.25 26.87
C GLU A 310 7.76 6.43 27.27
N ASN A 311 7.75 7.49 26.46
CA ASN A 311 7.01 8.73 26.77
C ASN A 311 7.31 9.31 28.17
N GLY A 312 8.58 9.20 28.61
CA GLY A 312 9.01 9.65 29.95
C GLY A 312 8.65 8.71 31.10
N GLU A 313 7.92 7.62 30.86
CA GLU A 313 7.61 6.58 31.86
C GLU A 313 8.64 5.46 31.82
N GLU A 314 9.14 5.08 33.00
CA GLU A 314 10.05 3.94 33.15
C GLU A 314 9.31 2.62 32.87
N LYS A 315 9.88 1.81 31.99
CA LYS A 315 9.48 0.44 31.68
C LYS A 315 10.61 -0.52 32.08
N LEU A 316 10.22 -1.61 32.69
CA LEU A 316 11.16 -2.62 33.16
C LEU A 316 10.69 -4.01 32.73
N ASN A 317 11.63 -4.78 32.13
CA ASN A 317 11.38 -6.16 31.76
C ASN A 317 12.45 -7.06 32.41
N LEU A 318 12.00 -8.03 33.17
CA LEU A 318 12.89 -9.06 33.72
C LEU A 318 13.52 -9.91 32.60
N VAL A 319 14.79 -10.26 32.70
CA VAL A 319 15.41 -11.21 31.80
C VAL A 319 14.90 -12.61 32.12
N MET A 320 13.97 -13.09 31.29
CA MET A 320 13.33 -14.39 31.43
C MET A 320 13.96 -15.42 30.50
N LEU A 321 14.13 -16.64 30.97
CA LEU A 321 14.61 -17.76 30.22
C LEU A 321 13.49 -18.79 29.96
N SER A 322 13.73 -19.71 29.03
CA SER A 322 12.82 -20.84 28.82
C SER A 322 12.69 -21.66 30.11
N GLY A 323 11.47 -22.07 30.45
CA GLY A 323 11.18 -22.93 31.60
C GLY A 323 11.88 -24.30 31.55
N THR A 324 12.41 -24.69 30.40
CA THR A 324 13.17 -25.93 30.22
C THR A 324 14.62 -25.85 30.75
N ILE A 325 15.12 -24.62 30.99
CA ILE A 325 16.47 -24.42 31.52
C ILE A 325 16.48 -24.82 32.99
N PRO A 326 17.41 -25.70 33.44
CA PRO A 326 17.50 -26.11 34.85
C PRO A 326 17.93 -24.94 35.74
N ALA A 327 17.41 -24.95 36.98
CA ALA A 327 17.91 -24.03 38.01
C ALA A 327 19.41 -24.26 38.26
N GLY A 328 20.16 -23.17 38.45
CA GLY A 328 21.62 -23.20 38.65
C GLY A 328 22.43 -23.19 37.35
N ALA A 329 21.82 -23.27 36.15
CA ALA A 329 22.57 -23.18 34.92
C ALA A 329 23.32 -21.84 34.85
N LYS A 330 24.65 -21.92 34.57
CA LYS A 330 25.50 -20.73 34.45
C LYS A 330 25.28 -20.03 33.12
N LEU A 331 25.21 -18.70 33.17
CA LEU A 331 25.26 -17.85 31.99
C LEU A 331 26.70 -17.34 31.84
N CYS A 332 27.19 -17.38 30.62
CA CYS A 332 28.55 -16.97 30.23
C CYS A 332 28.51 -16.22 28.87
#